data_d02920ff6f97bde283523f3aaedf6b4f
#
_entry.id   d02920ff6f97bde283523f3aaedf6b4f
#
_cell.length_a   1.000
_cell.length_b   1.000
_cell.length_c   1.000
_cell.angle_alpha   90.00
_cell.angle_beta   90.00
_cell.angle_gamma   90.00
#
_symmetry.space_group_name_H-M   'P 1'
#
loop_
_entity.id
_entity.type
_entity.pdbx_description
1 polymer ?
#
loop_
_entity_poly.entity_id
_entity_poly.type
_entity_poly.pdbx_seq_one_letter_code
_entity_poly.pdbx_strand_id
1 'polypeptide(L)'
;YADQIDKAIRRAESAGSALASNLPIGGTAVGTGINTHPEFGAKVAQRLTEALGISFAEADNHFEAQATRDCVVEASGFLRTVAVSFTKIANDLRWMGSGPRGGLFEIALPAVQPGSSIMPGKVNPVICESAMMVACRVQGNDLAIALGGTGGVGSLLELNVAMPMMADALLDSIGLLSATADMLVDRCLMGLEPNVPVIAVSYTHLTLPTKQAV
;
A
#
# COMPACT_ATOMS: atom_id res chain seq x y z
N TYR A 1 -5.07 -5.79 -14.28
CA TYR A 1 -4.74 -4.78 -13.25
C TYR A 1 -5.98 -4.43 -12.41
N ALA A 2 -7.16 -4.19 -13.01
CA ALA A 2 -8.38 -3.83 -12.25
C ALA A 2 -8.66 -4.84 -11.12
N ASP A 3 -8.73 -6.13 -11.40
CA ASP A 3 -8.95 -7.18 -10.37
C ASP A 3 -7.84 -7.19 -9.28
N GLN A 4 -6.61 -6.80 -9.63
CA GLN A 4 -5.52 -6.66 -8.67
C GLN A 4 -5.76 -5.48 -7.70
N ILE A 5 -6.30 -4.38 -8.21
CA ILE A 5 -6.66 -3.21 -7.40
C ILE A 5 -7.91 -3.49 -6.55
N ASP A 6 -8.93 -4.16 -7.11
CA ASP A 6 -10.11 -4.58 -6.34
C ASP A 6 -9.73 -5.48 -5.14
N LYS A 7 -8.78 -6.37 -5.34
CA LYS A 7 -8.22 -7.18 -4.24
C LYS A 7 -7.41 -6.34 -3.25
N ALA A 8 -6.75 -5.28 -3.71
CA ALA A 8 -6.02 -4.36 -2.84
C ALA A 8 -6.98 -3.57 -1.95
N ILE A 9 -8.12 -3.11 -2.47
CA ILE A 9 -9.17 -2.43 -1.69
C ILE A 9 -9.66 -3.35 -0.56
N ARG A 10 -10.03 -4.59 -0.89
CA ARG A 10 -10.48 -5.56 0.14
C ARG A 10 -9.43 -5.84 1.21
N ARG A 11 -8.14 -5.86 0.85
CA ARG A 11 -7.04 -6.01 1.83
C ARG A 11 -6.94 -4.78 2.74
N ALA A 12 -7.09 -3.59 2.18
CA ALA A 12 -7.08 -2.35 2.97
C ALA A 12 -8.24 -2.30 3.96
N GLU A 13 -9.44 -2.71 3.55
CA GLU A 13 -10.61 -2.82 4.42
C GLU A 13 -10.38 -3.83 5.56
N SER A 14 -9.80 -5.00 5.24
CA SER A 14 -9.45 -6.02 6.25
C SER A 14 -8.41 -5.49 7.24
N ALA A 15 -7.38 -4.78 6.77
CA ALA A 15 -6.37 -4.15 7.63
C ALA A 15 -6.98 -3.10 8.55
N GLY A 16 -7.86 -2.25 8.02
CA GLY A 16 -8.59 -1.26 8.82
C GLY A 16 -9.45 -1.89 9.90
N SER A 17 -10.16 -2.98 9.57
CA SER A 17 -10.96 -3.74 10.53
C SER A 17 -10.09 -4.36 11.63
N ALA A 18 -8.96 -4.96 11.29
CA ALA A 18 -8.05 -5.55 12.27
C ALA A 18 -7.49 -4.52 13.25
N LEU A 19 -7.15 -3.32 12.77
CA LEU A 19 -6.70 -2.21 13.62
C LEU A 19 -7.81 -1.70 14.54
N ALA A 20 -9.02 -1.54 14.00
CA ALA A 20 -10.15 -0.98 14.74
C ALA A 20 -10.71 -1.92 15.80
N SER A 21 -10.60 -3.24 15.62
CA SER A 21 -11.15 -4.26 16.52
C SER A 21 -10.19 -4.72 17.63
N ASN A 22 -9.01 -4.11 17.75
CA ASN A 22 -8.00 -4.53 18.73
C ASN A 22 -7.48 -3.35 19.58
N LEU A 23 -8.39 -2.55 20.13
CA LEU A 23 -8.00 -1.40 20.94
C LEU A 23 -7.58 -1.84 22.36
N PRO A 24 -6.36 -1.53 22.82
CA PRO A 24 -5.90 -1.86 24.17
C PRO A 24 -6.56 -0.99 25.26
N ILE A 25 -7.49 -0.14 24.88
CA ILE A 25 -8.17 0.79 25.78
C ILE A 25 -8.95 0.03 26.86
N GLY A 26 -8.84 0.45 28.11
CA GLY A 26 -9.42 -0.26 29.25
C GLY A 26 -8.41 -1.12 30.01
N GLY A 27 -7.32 -1.56 29.38
CA GLY A 27 -6.29 -2.38 30.00
C GLY A 27 -5.42 -1.66 31.05
N THR A 28 -5.42 -0.33 31.06
CA THR A 28 -4.59 0.54 31.92
C THR A 28 -3.08 0.26 31.78
N ALA A 29 -2.35 0.06 32.89
CA ALA A 29 -0.88 0.02 32.86
C ALA A 29 -0.32 -1.23 32.15
N VAL A 30 -0.89 -2.41 32.45
CA VAL A 30 -0.35 -3.70 32.02
C VAL A 30 -1.40 -4.68 31.48
N GLY A 31 -2.60 -4.22 31.23
CA GLY A 31 -3.69 -5.06 30.70
C GLY A 31 -4.67 -5.57 31.75
N THR A 32 -4.47 -5.21 33.04
CA THR A 32 -5.35 -5.67 34.16
C THR A 32 -6.61 -4.87 34.32
N GLY A 33 -6.71 -3.68 33.74
CA GLY A 33 -7.82 -2.76 33.99
C GLY A 33 -7.83 -2.16 35.39
N ILE A 34 -6.71 -2.21 36.13
CA ILE A 34 -6.62 -1.70 37.50
C ILE A 34 -6.91 -0.19 37.52
N ASN A 35 -7.71 0.24 38.53
CA ASN A 35 -8.11 1.63 38.73
C ASN A 35 -8.94 2.26 37.59
N THR A 36 -9.61 1.45 36.78
CA THR A 36 -10.57 1.96 35.77
C THR A 36 -11.94 1.30 35.96
N HIS A 37 -12.99 1.92 35.37
CA HIS A 37 -14.33 1.34 35.37
C HIS A 37 -14.37 0.17 34.38
N PRO A 38 -15.01 -0.97 34.68
CA PRO A 38 -15.04 -2.15 33.81
C PRO A 38 -15.58 -1.88 32.40
N GLU A 39 -16.49 -0.93 32.25
CA GLU A 39 -17.07 -0.57 30.95
C GLU A 39 -16.30 0.54 30.22
N PHE A 40 -15.16 0.99 30.73
CA PHE A 40 -14.44 2.16 30.15
C PHE A 40 -14.02 1.91 28.73
N GLY A 41 -13.33 0.80 28.46
CA GLY A 41 -12.84 0.45 27.12
C GLY A 41 -13.98 0.31 26.11
N ALA A 42 -15.00 -0.46 26.45
CA ALA A 42 -16.18 -0.65 25.61
C ALA A 42 -16.90 0.66 25.28
N LYS A 43 -17.07 1.55 26.28
CA LYS A 43 -17.70 2.87 26.04
C LYS A 43 -16.84 3.78 25.18
N VAL A 44 -15.53 3.74 25.31
CA VAL A 44 -14.63 4.51 24.41
C VAL A 44 -14.73 3.99 22.99
N ALA A 45 -14.68 2.67 22.79
CA ALA A 45 -14.83 2.06 21.46
C ALA A 45 -16.19 2.41 20.82
N GLN A 46 -17.28 2.37 21.60
CA GLN A 46 -18.60 2.80 21.15
C GLN A 46 -18.60 4.27 20.70
N ARG A 47 -18.03 5.18 21.49
CA ARG A 47 -17.93 6.61 21.16
C ARG A 47 -17.12 6.88 19.89
N LEU A 48 -16.03 6.14 19.70
CA LEU A 48 -15.24 6.21 18.47
C LEU A 48 -16.06 5.73 17.26
N THR A 49 -16.81 4.64 17.42
CA THR A 49 -17.72 4.13 16.38
C THR A 49 -18.78 5.16 16.00
N GLU A 50 -19.43 5.78 16.97
CA GLU A 50 -20.44 6.83 16.74
C GLU A 50 -19.85 8.06 16.05
N ALA A 51 -18.63 8.47 16.43
CA ALA A 51 -17.99 9.68 15.93
C ALA A 51 -17.40 9.50 14.52
N LEU A 52 -16.88 8.33 14.18
CA LEU A 52 -16.10 8.08 12.97
C LEU A 52 -16.82 7.21 11.94
N GLY A 53 -17.93 6.57 12.31
CA GLY A 53 -18.68 5.67 11.40
C GLY A 53 -17.92 4.37 11.07
N ILE A 54 -16.88 4.05 11.82
CA ILE A 54 -16.08 2.81 11.69
C ILE A 54 -16.32 1.98 12.95
N SER A 55 -16.53 0.68 12.81
CA SER A 55 -16.72 -0.21 13.95
C SER A 55 -15.42 -0.39 14.74
N PHE A 56 -15.36 0.17 15.93
CA PHE A 56 -14.27 -0.03 16.89
C PHE A 56 -14.66 -1.01 17.98
N ALA A 57 -13.74 -1.82 18.43
CA ALA A 57 -13.92 -2.73 19.53
C ALA A 57 -12.69 -2.73 20.47
N GLU A 58 -12.96 -2.94 21.74
CA GLU A 58 -11.97 -3.24 22.76
C GLU A 58 -11.32 -4.61 22.44
N ALA A 59 -10.03 -4.75 22.70
CA ALA A 59 -9.31 -6.00 22.49
C ALA A 59 -9.84 -7.10 23.41
N ASP A 60 -9.94 -8.32 22.91
CA ASP A 60 -10.32 -9.49 23.70
C ASP A 60 -9.31 -9.79 24.82
N ASN A 61 -8.06 -9.45 24.59
CA ASN A 61 -6.97 -9.62 25.54
C ASN A 61 -6.09 -8.37 25.61
N HIS A 62 -6.29 -7.57 26.65
CA HIS A 62 -5.53 -6.34 26.86
C HIS A 62 -4.02 -6.58 27.11
N PHE A 63 -3.65 -7.72 27.70
CA PHE A 63 -2.23 -8.03 27.91
C PHE A 63 -1.51 -8.19 26.56
N GLU A 64 -2.12 -8.95 25.65
CA GLU A 64 -1.59 -9.12 24.29
C GLU A 64 -1.56 -7.77 23.55
N ALA A 65 -2.70 -7.06 23.52
CA ALA A 65 -2.85 -5.82 22.77
C ALA A 65 -1.92 -4.68 23.23
N GLN A 66 -1.43 -4.72 24.49
CA GLN A 66 -0.44 -3.78 25.00
C GLN A 66 1.00 -4.24 24.81
N ALA A 67 1.26 -5.54 24.98
CA ALA A 67 2.58 -6.13 24.88
C ALA A 67 3.07 -6.22 23.45
N THR A 68 2.17 -6.47 22.51
CA THR A 68 2.48 -6.60 21.08
C THR A 68 1.82 -5.49 20.25
N ARG A 69 1.99 -5.51 18.96
CA ARG A 69 1.31 -4.66 17.98
C ARG A 69 1.11 -5.44 16.69
N ASP A 70 0.75 -6.70 16.81
CA ASP A 70 0.64 -7.62 15.68
C ASP A 70 -0.37 -7.15 14.65
N CYS A 71 -1.47 -6.52 15.08
CA CYS A 71 -2.45 -5.90 14.18
C CYS A 71 -1.84 -4.77 13.31
N VAL A 72 -0.85 -4.02 13.84
CA VAL A 72 -0.14 -2.98 13.09
C VAL A 72 0.84 -3.61 12.09
N VAL A 73 1.53 -4.68 12.47
CA VAL A 73 2.42 -5.45 11.59
C VAL A 73 1.61 -6.09 10.45
N GLU A 74 0.47 -6.69 10.77
CA GLU A 74 -0.44 -7.26 9.77
C GLU A 74 -0.95 -6.20 8.79
N ALA A 75 -1.43 -5.06 9.28
CA ALA A 75 -1.89 -3.95 8.46
C ALA A 75 -0.79 -3.43 7.53
N SER A 76 0.43 -3.30 8.03
CA SER A 76 1.59 -2.92 7.22
C SER A 76 1.90 -3.95 6.12
N GLY A 77 1.79 -5.24 6.41
CA GLY A 77 1.95 -6.31 5.43
C GLY A 77 0.93 -6.22 4.28
N PHE A 78 -0.30 -5.80 4.57
CA PHE A 78 -1.29 -5.51 3.53
C PHE A 78 -0.88 -4.31 2.66
N LEU A 79 -0.42 -3.21 3.26
CA LEU A 79 0.06 -2.04 2.50
C LEU A 79 1.28 -2.38 1.64
N ARG A 80 2.21 -3.21 2.14
CA ARG A 80 3.30 -3.76 1.33
C ARG A 80 2.78 -4.52 0.11
N THR A 81 1.74 -5.33 0.26
CA THR A 81 1.14 -6.05 -0.87
C THR A 81 0.56 -5.09 -1.92
N VAL A 82 -0.05 -3.98 -1.49
CA VAL A 82 -0.52 -2.92 -2.40
C VAL A 82 0.67 -2.27 -3.12
N ALA A 83 1.75 -1.95 -2.41
CA ALA A 83 2.96 -1.39 -2.98
C ALA A 83 3.60 -2.30 -4.05
N VAL A 84 3.63 -3.61 -3.80
CA VAL A 84 4.07 -4.62 -4.79
C VAL A 84 3.18 -4.60 -6.03
N SER A 85 1.87 -4.48 -5.86
CA SER A 85 0.92 -4.35 -6.98
C SER A 85 1.17 -3.07 -7.79
N PHE A 86 1.40 -1.94 -7.14
CA PHE A 86 1.73 -0.68 -7.82
C PHE A 86 3.06 -0.78 -8.57
N THR A 87 4.08 -1.42 -7.98
CA THR A 87 5.36 -1.69 -8.68
C THR A 87 5.14 -2.47 -9.96
N LYS A 88 4.35 -3.55 -9.90
CA LYS A 88 4.03 -4.38 -11.06
C LYS A 88 3.34 -3.56 -12.16
N ILE A 89 2.29 -2.84 -11.83
CA ILE A 89 1.50 -2.06 -12.78
C ILE A 89 2.35 -0.95 -13.39
N ALA A 90 3.05 -0.16 -12.56
CA ALA A 90 3.89 0.94 -13.02
C ALA A 90 5.04 0.46 -13.91
N ASN A 91 5.66 -0.68 -13.58
CA ASN A 91 6.73 -1.25 -14.38
C ASN A 91 6.24 -1.76 -15.74
N ASP A 92 5.09 -2.39 -15.79
CA ASP A 92 4.48 -2.84 -17.05
C ASP A 92 4.12 -1.65 -17.94
N LEU A 93 3.47 -0.62 -17.40
CA LEU A 93 3.13 0.60 -18.14
C LEU A 93 4.40 1.26 -18.70
N ARG A 94 5.46 1.35 -17.90
CA ARG A 94 6.75 1.90 -18.35
C ARG A 94 7.36 1.07 -19.49
N TRP A 95 7.28 -0.26 -19.42
CA TRP A 95 7.78 -1.15 -20.45
C TRP A 95 6.97 -1.03 -21.74
N MET A 96 5.65 -1.13 -21.66
CA MET A 96 4.76 -0.98 -22.82
C MET A 96 4.88 0.40 -23.47
N GLY A 97 5.15 1.45 -22.69
CA GLY A 97 5.36 2.82 -23.15
C GLY A 97 6.79 3.11 -23.64
N SER A 98 7.71 2.13 -23.58
CA SER A 98 9.11 2.33 -24.00
C SER A 98 9.25 2.44 -25.52
N GLY A 99 10.06 3.38 -25.99
CA GLY A 99 10.29 3.55 -27.42
C GLY A 99 10.43 5.03 -27.79
N PRO A 100 10.17 5.41 -29.05
CA PRO A 100 9.62 4.62 -30.17
C PRO A 100 10.61 3.72 -30.93
N ARG A 101 11.92 3.88 -30.76
CA ARG A 101 12.91 3.17 -31.59
C ARG A 101 13.53 1.95 -30.92
N GLY A 102 13.65 1.97 -29.59
CA GLY A 102 14.34 0.94 -28.82
C GLY A 102 13.47 0.35 -27.70
N GLY A 103 12.18 0.13 -27.94
CA GLY A 103 11.26 -0.38 -26.95
C GLY A 103 10.01 -1.00 -27.56
N LEU A 104 9.03 -1.37 -26.72
CA LEU A 104 7.79 -2.01 -27.16
C LEU A 104 6.85 -1.02 -27.88
N PHE A 105 6.73 0.18 -27.35
CA PHE A 105 5.88 1.27 -27.87
C PHE A 105 4.43 0.83 -28.17
N GLU A 106 3.88 -0.03 -27.34
CA GLU A 106 2.50 -0.52 -27.47
C GLU A 106 1.47 0.50 -26.95
N ILE A 107 1.90 1.38 -26.04
CA ILE A 107 1.11 2.50 -25.52
C ILE A 107 1.90 3.79 -25.53
N ALA A 108 1.21 4.92 -25.64
CA ALA A 108 1.78 6.25 -25.43
C ALA A 108 1.33 6.75 -24.05
N LEU A 109 2.28 7.05 -23.16
CA LEU A 109 2.02 7.65 -21.87
C LEU A 109 1.97 9.18 -22.00
N PRO A 110 1.14 9.87 -21.18
CA PRO A 110 1.09 11.33 -21.16
C PRO A 110 2.45 11.97 -20.88
N ALA A 111 2.81 12.99 -21.65
CA ALA A 111 4.00 13.79 -21.42
C ALA A 111 3.74 14.83 -20.34
N VAL A 112 4.16 14.57 -19.10
CA VAL A 112 3.87 15.47 -17.96
C VAL A 112 4.97 16.49 -17.68
N GLN A 113 6.21 16.21 -18.14
CA GLN A 113 7.34 17.14 -18.03
C GLN A 113 8.46 16.80 -19.02
N PRO A 114 9.35 17.75 -19.36
CA PRO A 114 10.55 17.46 -20.13
C PRO A 114 11.43 16.44 -19.42
N GLY A 115 11.92 15.43 -20.14
CA GLY A 115 12.80 14.39 -19.60
C GLY A 115 14.29 14.79 -19.55
N SER A 116 14.66 15.92 -20.16
CA SER A 116 16.05 16.40 -20.21
C SER A 116 16.08 17.87 -20.58
N SER A 117 17.06 18.61 -20.02
CA SER A 117 17.33 20.01 -20.39
C SER A 117 18.14 20.14 -21.70
N ILE A 118 18.82 19.08 -22.12
CA ILE A 118 19.73 19.09 -23.29
C ILE A 118 19.25 18.22 -24.45
N MET A 119 18.22 17.40 -24.28
CA MET A 119 17.64 16.55 -25.32
C MET A 119 16.21 16.98 -25.63
N PRO A 120 15.97 17.80 -26.67
CA PRO A 120 14.63 18.23 -27.05
C PRO A 120 13.72 17.04 -27.34
N GLY A 121 12.48 17.08 -26.83
CA GLY A 121 11.46 16.05 -27.05
C GLY A 121 11.64 14.76 -26.26
N LYS A 122 12.66 14.67 -25.38
CA LYS A 122 12.77 13.53 -24.48
C LYS A 122 11.68 13.59 -23.40
N VAL A 123 10.93 12.51 -23.27
CA VAL A 123 9.91 12.31 -22.21
C VAL A 123 10.24 11.05 -21.44
N ASN A 124 10.28 11.12 -20.13
CA ASN A 124 10.47 9.98 -19.24
C ASN A 124 9.12 9.58 -18.60
N PRO A 125 8.90 8.31 -18.27
CA PRO A 125 7.69 7.83 -17.58
C PRO A 125 7.73 8.16 -16.07
N VAL A 126 7.89 9.45 -15.74
CA VAL A 126 8.19 9.92 -14.37
C VAL A 126 7.13 9.57 -13.35
N ILE A 127 5.87 9.43 -13.77
CA ILE A 127 4.79 9.00 -12.89
C ILE A 127 4.97 7.54 -12.46
N CYS A 128 5.28 6.67 -13.41
CA CYS A 128 5.61 5.27 -13.11
C CYS A 128 6.86 5.16 -12.22
N GLU A 129 7.89 5.97 -12.50
CA GLU A 129 9.12 6.01 -11.70
C GLU A 129 8.84 6.46 -10.26
N SER A 130 8.01 7.49 -10.08
CA SER A 130 7.57 7.97 -8.77
C SER A 130 6.80 6.88 -8.00
N ALA A 131 5.86 6.20 -8.64
CA ALA A 131 5.11 5.11 -8.04
C ALA A 131 6.03 3.96 -7.55
N MET A 132 7.07 3.63 -8.32
CA MET A 132 8.06 2.62 -7.92
C MET A 132 8.90 3.08 -6.74
N MET A 133 9.30 4.36 -6.67
CA MET A 133 10.02 4.92 -5.52
C MET A 133 9.16 4.90 -4.25
N VAL A 134 7.89 5.28 -4.36
CA VAL A 134 6.93 5.17 -3.25
C VAL A 134 6.79 3.72 -2.78
N ALA A 135 6.67 2.78 -3.70
CA ALA A 135 6.58 1.36 -3.33
C ALA A 135 7.83 0.86 -2.59
N CYS A 136 9.03 1.34 -2.95
CA CYS A 136 10.25 1.04 -2.22
C CYS A 136 10.20 1.63 -0.79
N ARG A 137 9.73 2.87 -0.65
CA ARG A 137 9.59 3.52 0.66
C ARG A 137 8.63 2.77 1.58
N VAL A 138 7.46 2.37 1.06
CA VAL A 138 6.47 1.59 1.81
C VAL A 138 7.02 0.24 2.28
N GLN A 139 7.81 -0.44 1.44
CA GLN A 139 8.47 -1.68 1.83
C GLN A 139 9.52 -1.47 2.93
N GLY A 140 10.23 -0.34 2.90
CA GLY A 140 11.16 0.04 3.98
C GLY A 140 10.43 0.32 5.30
N ASN A 141 9.29 1.02 5.23
CA ASN A 141 8.43 1.27 6.38
C ASN A 141 7.85 -0.03 6.97
N ASP A 142 7.45 -0.97 6.12
CA ASP A 142 6.96 -2.28 6.54
C ASP A 142 8.03 -3.07 7.32
N LEU A 143 9.27 -3.05 6.85
CA LEU A 143 10.38 -3.67 7.59
C LEU A 143 10.60 -2.99 8.95
N ALA A 144 10.55 -1.67 9.02
CA ALA A 144 10.68 -0.93 10.27
C ALA A 144 9.56 -1.28 11.26
N ILE A 145 8.31 -1.39 10.77
CA ILE A 145 7.14 -1.77 11.56
C ILE A 145 7.29 -3.21 12.08
N ALA A 146 7.69 -4.15 11.22
CA ALA A 146 7.91 -5.54 11.61
C ALA A 146 8.98 -5.67 12.71
N LEU A 147 10.09 -4.92 12.57
CA LEU A 147 11.12 -4.86 13.62
C LEU A 147 10.60 -4.23 14.91
N GLY A 148 9.75 -3.20 14.82
CA GLY A 148 9.09 -2.58 15.96
C GLY A 148 8.15 -3.54 16.72
N GLY A 149 7.58 -4.52 16.05
CA GLY A 149 6.78 -5.60 16.65
C GLY A 149 7.64 -6.70 17.30
N THR A 150 8.93 -6.76 16.95
CA THR A 150 9.81 -7.85 17.41
C THR A 150 10.17 -7.72 18.88
N GLY A 151 10.06 -8.82 19.62
CA GLY A 151 10.49 -8.90 21.01
C GLY A 151 11.97 -8.54 21.19
N GLY A 152 12.28 -7.79 22.21
CA GLY A 152 13.64 -7.28 22.51
C GLY A 152 14.02 -6.00 21.74
N VAL A 153 13.26 -5.60 20.72
CA VAL A 153 13.42 -4.32 20.02
C VAL A 153 12.30 -3.35 20.43
N GLY A 154 11.07 -3.62 20.13
CA GLY A 154 9.91 -2.80 20.46
C GLY A 154 9.06 -3.37 21.57
N SER A 155 8.84 -4.69 21.59
CA SER A 155 8.05 -5.39 22.58
C SER A 155 8.92 -5.96 23.69
N LEU A 156 8.61 -5.59 24.94
CA LEU A 156 9.29 -6.08 26.14
C LEU A 156 8.26 -6.29 27.26
N LEU A 157 8.13 -7.57 27.71
CA LEU A 157 7.15 -7.98 28.72
C LEU A 157 5.73 -7.48 28.34
N GLU A 158 5.14 -6.61 29.15
CA GLU A 158 3.77 -6.12 29.01
C GLU A 158 3.61 -4.85 28.15
N LEU A 159 4.68 -4.37 27.52
CA LEU A 159 4.63 -3.11 26.76
C LEU A 159 5.42 -3.16 25.46
N ASN A 160 4.81 -2.71 24.39
CA ASN A 160 5.54 -2.31 23.18
C ASN A 160 5.85 -0.81 23.23
N VAL A 161 7.13 -0.47 23.18
CA VAL A 161 7.62 0.92 23.26
C VAL A 161 7.83 1.57 21.87
N ALA A 162 7.73 0.80 20.78
CA ALA A 162 7.99 1.26 19.43
C ALA A 162 6.78 1.91 18.74
N MET A 163 5.65 2.04 19.44
CA MET A 163 4.39 2.57 18.89
C MET A 163 4.53 3.87 18.10
N PRO A 164 5.26 4.91 18.56
CA PRO A 164 5.37 6.16 17.82
C PRO A 164 6.03 5.97 16.44
N MET A 165 7.09 5.17 16.38
CA MET A 165 7.78 4.86 15.13
C MET A 165 6.90 4.01 14.20
N MET A 166 6.20 3.01 14.73
CA MET A 166 5.30 2.15 13.95
C MET A 166 4.12 2.96 13.39
N ALA A 167 3.55 3.86 14.20
CA ALA A 167 2.45 4.74 13.77
C ALA A 167 2.90 5.70 12.67
N ASP A 168 4.04 6.37 12.83
CA ASP A 168 4.59 7.28 11.84
C ASP A 168 4.82 6.56 10.49
N ALA A 169 5.48 5.40 10.52
CA ALA A 169 5.76 4.60 9.32
C ALA A 169 4.47 4.07 8.65
N LEU A 170 3.45 3.69 9.43
CA LEU A 170 2.17 3.23 8.88
C LEU A 170 1.40 4.38 8.22
N LEU A 171 1.29 5.52 8.90
CA LEU A 171 0.60 6.70 8.37
C LEU A 171 1.30 7.27 7.14
N ASP A 172 2.64 7.33 7.13
CA ASP A 172 3.43 7.70 5.94
C ASP A 172 3.10 6.76 4.76
N SER A 173 3.07 5.46 4.99
CA SER A 173 2.74 4.47 3.96
C SER A 173 1.32 4.63 3.40
N ILE A 174 0.33 4.89 4.25
CA ILE A 174 -1.05 5.15 3.84
C ILE A 174 -1.12 6.41 2.97
N GLY A 175 -0.53 7.52 3.44
CA GLY A 175 -0.53 8.79 2.71
C GLY A 175 0.17 8.68 1.36
N LEU A 176 1.33 8.04 1.31
CA LEU A 176 2.09 7.82 0.08
C LEU A 176 1.33 6.95 -0.93
N LEU A 177 0.71 5.85 -0.51
CA LEU A 177 -0.05 4.97 -1.40
C LEU A 177 -1.30 5.66 -1.93
N SER A 178 -2.03 6.39 -1.08
CA SER A 178 -3.21 7.15 -1.48
C SER A 178 -2.85 8.19 -2.55
N ALA A 179 -1.87 9.05 -2.28
CA ALA A 179 -1.43 10.08 -3.23
C ALA A 179 -0.88 9.47 -4.53
N THR A 180 -0.25 8.30 -4.45
CA THR A 180 0.25 7.59 -5.64
C THR A 180 -0.89 7.03 -6.49
N ALA A 181 -1.96 6.54 -5.88
CA ALA A 181 -3.14 6.07 -6.61
C ALA A 181 -3.76 7.21 -7.42
N ASP A 182 -3.99 8.37 -6.80
CA ASP A 182 -4.52 9.56 -7.48
C ASP A 182 -3.59 10.01 -8.60
N MET A 183 -2.29 10.12 -8.32
CA MET A 183 -1.29 10.53 -9.32
C MET A 183 -1.23 9.56 -10.51
N LEU A 184 -1.30 8.25 -10.29
CA LEU A 184 -1.31 7.26 -11.37
C LEU A 184 -2.56 7.41 -12.24
N VAL A 185 -3.73 7.63 -11.65
CA VAL A 185 -4.96 7.87 -12.41
C VAL A 185 -4.85 9.17 -13.20
N ASP A 186 -4.61 10.29 -12.53
CA ASP A 186 -4.73 11.63 -13.12
C ASP A 186 -3.62 11.96 -14.13
N ARG A 187 -2.41 11.41 -13.92
CA ARG A 187 -1.22 11.82 -14.66
C ARG A 187 -0.62 10.73 -15.54
N CYS A 188 -1.11 9.47 -15.42
CA CYS A 188 -0.60 8.36 -16.22
C CYS A 188 -1.70 7.64 -17.00
N LEU A 189 -2.81 7.25 -16.33
CA LEU A 189 -3.88 6.50 -16.98
C LEU A 189 -4.81 7.40 -17.79
N MET A 190 -5.15 8.57 -17.27
CA MET A 190 -5.93 9.57 -18.01
C MET A 190 -5.07 10.15 -19.15
N GLY A 191 -5.47 9.85 -20.38
CA GLY A 191 -4.73 10.25 -21.59
C GLY A 191 -3.70 9.23 -22.08
N LEU A 192 -3.67 8.02 -21.52
CA LEU A 192 -2.96 6.90 -22.10
C LEU A 192 -3.61 6.49 -23.43
N GLU A 193 -2.81 6.36 -24.47
CA GLU A 193 -3.29 5.99 -25.82
C GLU A 193 -2.68 4.66 -26.28
N PRO A 194 -3.48 3.70 -26.81
CA PRO A 194 -2.95 2.48 -27.38
C PRO A 194 -2.35 2.72 -28.75
N ASN A 195 -1.17 2.16 -29.01
CA ASN A 195 -0.56 2.14 -30.34
C ASN A 195 -1.04 0.89 -31.10
N VAL A 196 -2.27 0.95 -31.61
CA VAL A 196 -2.96 -0.17 -32.25
C VAL A 196 -2.14 -0.86 -33.36
N PRO A 197 -1.45 -0.14 -34.28
CA PRO A 197 -0.61 -0.79 -35.29
C PRO A 197 0.50 -1.67 -34.71
N VAL A 198 1.16 -1.21 -33.64
CA VAL A 198 2.24 -1.96 -32.99
C VAL A 198 1.68 -3.16 -32.23
N ILE A 199 0.58 -2.97 -31.48
CA ILE A 199 -0.10 -4.05 -30.76
C ILE A 199 -0.54 -5.17 -31.70
N ALA A 200 -1.08 -4.84 -32.88
CA ALA A 200 -1.51 -5.82 -33.87
C ALA A 200 -0.35 -6.70 -34.35
N VAL A 201 0.84 -6.13 -34.55
CA VAL A 201 2.03 -6.90 -34.94
C VAL A 201 2.51 -7.78 -33.80
N SER A 202 2.63 -7.25 -32.59
CA SER A 202 3.01 -8.02 -31.40
C SER A 202 2.09 -9.21 -31.14
N TYR A 203 0.78 -9.00 -31.24
CA TYR A 203 -0.21 -10.07 -31.10
C TYR A 203 -0.06 -11.16 -32.17
N THR A 204 0.20 -10.78 -33.42
CA THR A 204 0.40 -11.73 -34.53
C THR A 204 1.62 -12.62 -34.26
N HIS A 205 2.73 -12.04 -33.80
CA HIS A 205 3.95 -12.80 -33.48
C HIS A 205 3.77 -13.75 -32.29
N LEU A 206 2.93 -13.42 -31.32
CA LEU A 206 2.62 -14.29 -30.20
C LEU A 206 1.70 -15.48 -30.56
N THR A 207 0.82 -15.30 -31.54
CA THR A 207 -0.22 -16.31 -31.86
C THR A 207 0.17 -17.27 -33.00
N LEU A 208 0.97 -16.81 -33.97
CA LEU A 208 1.38 -17.64 -35.11
C LEU A 208 2.18 -18.91 -34.72
N PRO A 209 3.18 -18.85 -33.85
CA PRO A 209 3.94 -20.05 -33.44
C PRO A 209 3.09 -21.13 -32.77
N THR A 210 2.08 -20.74 -32.01
CA THR A 210 1.18 -21.67 -31.33
C THR A 210 0.20 -22.37 -32.29
N LYS A 211 -0.15 -21.75 -33.39
CA LYS A 211 -1.01 -22.38 -34.44
C LYS A 211 -0.25 -23.32 -35.36
N GLN A 212 1.06 -23.19 -35.47
CA GLN A 212 1.91 -24.09 -36.27
C GLN A 212 2.38 -25.33 -35.50
N ALA A 213 2.14 -25.39 -34.19
CA ALA A 213 2.52 -26.51 -33.32
C ALA A 213 1.37 -27.53 -33.10
N VAL A 214 0.24 -27.38 -33.82
CA VAL A 214 -0.90 -28.29 -33.92
C VAL A 214 -1.00 -28.74 -35.38
#